data_7834381d7c1320299b54538cef293d03
#
_entry.id   7834381d7c1320299b54538cef293d03
#
_cell.length_a   1.000
_cell.length_b   1.000
_cell.length_c   1.000
_cell.angle_alpha   90.00
_cell.angle_beta   90.00
_cell.angle_gamma   90.00
#
_symmetry.space_group_name_H-M   'P 1'
#
loop_
_entity.id
_entity.type
_entity.pdbx_description
1 polymer ?
#
loop_
_entity_poly.entity_id
_entity_poly.type
_entity_poly.pdbx_seq_one_letter_code
_entity_poly.pdbx_strand_id
1 'polypeptide(L)'
;MDYSVSEISDIVAQIAEKYGVKKVFLFGSRARGDYREDSDYDFSIDQGNLVRLKDFLNFSDELESALNCKVNVVCRDDVGKSGFYQSMTADEILIYG
;
A
#
# COMPACT_ATOMS: atom_id res chain seq x y z
N MET A 1 -14.79 -2.25 9.51
CA MET A 1 -13.88 -2.32 10.66
C MET A 1 -12.59 -1.56 10.31
N ASP A 2 -12.20 -0.63 11.15
CA ASP A 2 -11.01 0.19 10.89
C ASP A 2 -9.80 -0.37 11.62
N TYR A 3 -8.69 -0.40 10.90
CA TYR A 3 -7.41 -0.81 11.47
C TYR A 3 -6.60 0.43 11.85
N SER A 4 -5.90 0.37 12.98
CA SER A 4 -4.89 1.38 13.30
C SER A 4 -3.70 1.24 12.36
N VAL A 5 -2.86 2.28 12.27
CA VAL A 5 -1.64 2.22 11.46
C VAL A 5 -0.75 1.06 11.91
N SER A 6 -0.66 0.82 13.21
CA SER A 6 0.12 -0.29 13.75
C SER A 6 -0.41 -1.65 13.29
N GLU A 7 -1.74 -1.83 13.30
CA GLU A 7 -2.36 -3.06 12.83
C GLU A 7 -2.15 -3.27 11.32
N ILE A 8 -2.31 -2.22 10.54
CA ILE A 8 -2.03 -2.26 9.09
C ILE A 8 -0.57 -2.64 8.85
N SER A 9 0.35 -2.04 9.60
CA SER A 9 1.77 -2.33 9.48
C SER A 9 2.07 -3.81 9.73
N ASP A 10 1.49 -4.39 10.79
CA ASP A 10 1.70 -5.80 11.12
C ASP A 10 1.17 -6.72 10.04
N ILE A 11 -0.03 -6.43 9.51
CA ILE A 11 -0.66 -7.23 8.46
C ILE A 11 0.16 -7.14 7.17
N VAL A 12 0.48 -5.93 6.76
CA VAL A 12 1.18 -5.68 5.49
C VAL A 12 2.61 -6.21 5.52
N ALA A 13 3.29 -6.09 6.65
CA ALA A 13 4.69 -6.55 6.78
C ALA A 13 4.84 -8.03 6.45
N GLN A 14 3.93 -8.87 6.94
CA GLN A 14 3.98 -10.30 6.67
C GLN A 14 3.84 -10.61 5.18
N ILE A 15 2.95 -9.91 4.51
CA ILE A 15 2.68 -10.11 3.09
C ILE A 15 3.82 -9.52 2.25
N ALA A 16 4.29 -8.32 2.58
CA ALA A 16 5.38 -7.67 1.86
C ALA A 16 6.67 -8.49 1.93
N GLU A 17 6.98 -9.04 3.09
CA GLU A 17 8.14 -9.90 3.28
C GLU A 17 8.07 -11.15 2.41
N LYS A 18 6.91 -11.76 2.33
CA LYS A 18 6.66 -12.96 1.53
C LYS A 18 6.93 -12.71 0.04
N TYR A 19 6.58 -11.53 -0.46
CA TYR A 19 6.75 -11.19 -1.87
C TYR A 19 8.05 -10.45 -2.19
N GLY A 20 8.88 -10.20 -1.18
CA GLY A 20 10.14 -9.50 -1.39
C GLY A 20 10.01 -8.03 -1.71
N VAL A 21 8.90 -7.41 -1.31
CA VAL A 21 8.69 -5.96 -1.46
C VAL A 21 9.63 -5.24 -0.50
N LYS A 22 10.27 -4.17 -0.98
CA LYS A 22 11.26 -3.45 -0.19
C LYS A 22 10.63 -2.48 0.81
N LYS A 23 9.66 -1.70 0.36
CA LYS A 23 8.95 -0.72 1.21
C LYS A 23 7.50 -0.62 0.80
N VAL A 24 6.64 -0.34 1.77
CA VAL A 24 5.22 -0.07 1.56
C VAL A 24 4.84 1.19 2.30
N PHE A 25 4.15 2.10 1.61
CA PHE A 25 3.62 3.33 2.20
C PHE A 25 2.10 3.36 2.03
N LEU A 26 1.41 3.83 3.05
CA LEU A 26 -0.03 4.12 2.96
C LEU A 26 -0.18 5.59 2.58
N PHE A 27 -1.03 5.87 1.59
CA PHE A 27 -1.32 7.24 1.19
C PHE A 27 -2.84 7.42 0.98
N GLY A 28 -3.25 8.58 0.52
CA GLY A 28 -4.66 8.86 0.25
C GLY A 28 -5.47 9.12 1.51
N SER A 29 -6.78 8.92 1.43
CA SER A 29 -7.70 9.29 2.50
C SER A 29 -7.42 8.54 3.81
N ARG A 30 -7.02 7.28 3.73
CA ARG A 30 -6.69 6.48 4.92
C ARG A 30 -5.47 7.03 5.65
N ALA A 31 -4.51 7.60 4.93
CA ALA A 31 -3.33 8.22 5.54
C ALA A 31 -3.65 9.59 6.12
N ARG A 32 -4.50 10.37 5.42
CA ARG A 32 -4.91 11.70 5.90
C ARG A 32 -5.88 11.67 7.07
N GLY A 33 -6.61 10.56 7.23
CA GLY A 33 -7.62 10.46 8.27
C GLY A 33 -9.02 10.96 7.86
N ASP A 34 -9.21 11.36 6.61
CA ASP A 34 -10.51 11.83 6.10
C ASP A 34 -11.27 10.73 5.35
N TYR A 35 -10.95 9.47 5.65
CA TYR A 35 -11.58 8.33 5.01
C TYR A 35 -12.98 8.06 5.56
N ARG A 36 -13.76 7.36 4.73
CA ARG A 36 -15.06 6.81 5.12
C ARG A 36 -14.92 5.31 5.29
N GLU A 37 -15.95 4.70 5.85
CA GLU A 37 -16.01 3.25 6.10
C GLU A 37 -15.74 2.41 4.84
N ASP A 38 -16.18 2.90 3.67
CA ASP A 38 -16.03 2.25 2.38
C ASP A 38 -14.81 2.74 1.57
N SER A 39 -13.97 3.58 2.16
CA SER A 39 -12.78 4.07 1.47
C SER A 39 -11.77 2.95 1.22
N ASP A 40 -11.16 2.97 0.04
CA ASP A 40 -10.11 2.03 -0.31
C ASP A 40 -8.83 2.32 0.46
N TYR A 41 -8.00 1.30 0.65
CA TYR A 41 -6.62 1.49 1.11
C TYR A 41 -5.73 1.74 -0.10
N ASP A 42 -4.99 2.83 -0.08
CA ASP A 42 -4.07 3.20 -1.16
C ASP A 42 -2.64 2.99 -0.69
N PHE A 43 -1.94 2.07 -1.34
CA PHE A 43 -0.54 1.78 -1.01
C PHE A 43 0.36 2.10 -2.18
N SER A 44 1.51 2.72 -1.89
CA SER A 44 2.60 2.82 -2.84
C SER A 44 3.73 1.93 -2.36
N ILE A 45 4.39 1.26 -3.29
CA ILE A 45 5.45 0.32 -2.96
C ILE A 45 6.75 0.63 -3.70
N ASP A 46 7.86 0.39 -3.00
CA ASP A 46 9.15 0.18 -3.61
C ASP A 46 9.21 -1.33 -3.84
N GLN A 47 9.09 -1.74 -5.10
CA GLN A 47 8.75 -3.12 -5.43
C GLN A 47 9.82 -4.17 -5.07
N GLY A 48 11.09 -3.76 -4.95
CA GLY A 48 12.14 -4.71 -4.62
C GLY A 48 12.17 -5.89 -5.60
N ASN A 49 11.91 -7.10 -5.10
CA ASN A 49 11.90 -8.32 -5.89
C ASN A 49 10.55 -8.62 -6.54
N LEU A 50 9.54 -7.79 -6.33
CA LEU A 50 8.20 -7.98 -6.89
C LEU A 50 8.16 -7.41 -8.31
N VAL A 51 8.61 -8.20 -9.30
CA VAL A 51 8.79 -7.71 -10.67
C VAL A 51 7.82 -8.31 -11.68
N ARG A 52 7.13 -9.41 -11.34
CA ARG A 52 6.19 -10.07 -12.23
C ARG A 52 4.78 -9.55 -12.01
N LEU A 53 4.05 -9.31 -13.09
CA LEU A 53 2.67 -8.85 -13.00
C LEU A 53 1.79 -9.81 -12.21
N LYS A 54 1.96 -11.11 -12.42
CA LYS A 54 1.20 -12.12 -11.69
C LYS A 54 1.42 -12.01 -10.19
N ASP A 55 2.66 -11.85 -9.77
CA ASP A 55 2.99 -11.72 -8.35
C ASP A 55 2.45 -10.41 -7.77
N PHE A 56 2.49 -9.35 -8.55
CA PHE A 56 1.92 -8.06 -8.17
C PHE A 56 0.41 -8.17 -7.90
N LEU A 57 -0.31 -8.85 -8.81
CA LEU A 57 -1.75 -9.06 -8.64
C LEU A 57 -2.05 -9.92 -7.42
N ASN A 58 -1.26 -10.97 -7.19
CA ASN A 58 -1.40 -11.83 -6.03
C ASN A 58 -1.13 -11.07 -4.72
N PHE A 59 -0.13 -10.21 -4.72
CA PHE A 59 0.20 -9.35 -3.59
C PHE A 59 -0.99 -8.44 -3.24
N SER A 60 -1.56 -7.78 -4.24
CA SER A 60 -2.73 -6.92 -4.08
C SER A 60 -3.93 -7.71 -3.53
N ASP A 61 -4.19 -8.90 -4.09
CA ASP A 61 -5.29 -9.75 -3.65
C ASP A 61 -5.12 -10.21 -2.21
N GLU A 62 -3.91 -10.55 -1.81
CA GLU A 62 -3.65 -10.93 -0.41
C GLU A 62 -3.88 -9.78 0.55
N LEU A 63 -3.49 -8.56 0.16
CA LEU A 63 -3.75 -7.38 0.97
C LEU A 63 -5.26 -7.15 1.13
N GLU A 64 -6.02 -7.27 0.05
CA GLU A 64 -7.48 -7.12 0.10
C GLU A 64 -8.11 -8.15 1.03
N SER A 65 -7.68 -9.40 0.94
CA SER A 65 -8.19 -10.47 1.81
C SER A 65 -7.85 -10.21 3.27
N ALA A 66 -6.62 -9.78 3.54
CA ALA A 66 -6.17 -9.57 4.91
C ALA A 66 -6.81 -8.36 5.56
N LEU A 67 -7.03 -7.29 4.80
CA LEU A 67 -7.64 -6.06 5.30
C LEU A 67 -9.15 -6.05 5.17
N ASN A 68 -9.71 -7.02 4.45
CA ASN A 68 -11.15 -7.12 4.19
C ASN A 68 -11.70 -5.81 3.59
N CYS A 69 -10.95 -5.23 2.66
CA CYS A 69 -11.27 -3.96 2.04
C CYS A 69 -10.56 -3.87 0.71
N LYS A 70 -11.11 -3.10 -0.22
CA LYS A 70 -10.47 -2.88 -1.52
C LYS A 70 -9.13 -2.15 -1.34
N VAL A 71 -8.14 -2.57 -2.11
CA VAL A 71 -6.78 -2.05 -2.04
C VAL A 71 -6.34 -1.61 -3.43
N ASN A 72 -5.74 -0.43 -3.51
CA ASN A 72 -5.08 0.08 -4.70
C ASN A 72 -3.58 0.10 -4.42
N VAL A 73 -2.80 -0.53 -5.31
CA VAL A 73 -1.34 -0.60 -5.16
C VAL A 73 -0.69 0.02 -6.38
N VAL A 74 0.21 0.97 -6.15
CA VAL A 74 0.97 1.60 -7.22
C VAL A 74 2.46 1.44 -6.93
N CYS A 75 3.26 1.28 -7.99
CA CYS A 75 4.71 1.23 -7.87
C CYS A 75 5.26 2.66 -7.88
N ARG A 76 6.10 2.98 -6.91
CA ARG A 76 6.67 4.34 -6.78
C ARG A 76 7.51 4.73 -7.99
N ASP A 77 8.21 3.78 -8.60
CA ASP A 77 9.02 4.05 -9.79
C ASP A 77 8.16 4.47 -10.99
N ASP A 78 6.96 3.95 -11.10
CA ASP A 78 6.05 4.26 -12.21
C ASP A 78 5.46 5.66 -12.12
N VAL A 79 5.33 6.20 -10.92
CA VAL A 79 4.72 7.52 -10.69
C VAL A 79 5.72 8.61 -10.32
N GLY A 80 6.99 8.27 -10.24
CA GLY A 80 8.03 9.12 -9.66
C GLY A 80 8.28 10.44 -10.35
N LYS A 81 7.81 10.63 -11.58
CA LYS A 81 8.01 11.87 -12.36
C LYS A 81 6.71 12.61 -12.65
N SER A 82 5.61 12.19 -12.06
CA SER A 82 4.31 12.82 -12.30
C SER A 82 3.93 13.75 -11.14
N GLY A 83 3.00 14.66 -11.39
CA GLY A 83 2.42 15.47 -10.33
C GLY A 83 1.70 14.65 -9.28
N PHE A 84 1.24 13.46 -9.64
CA PHE A 84 0.62 12.51 -8.73
C PHE A 84 1.59 12.08 -7.62
N TYR A 85 2.87 11.91 -7.95
CA TYR A 85 3.88 11.52 -6.97
C TYR A 85 3.97 12.53 -5.81
N GLN A 86 3.96 13.81 -6.13
CA GLN A 86 4.00 14.85 -5.10
C GLN A 86 2.77 14.81 -4.20
N SER A 87 1.59 14.65 -4.76
CA SER A 87 0.35 14.51 -3.99
C SER A 87 0.38 13.25 -3.13
N MET A 88 0.86 12.15 -3.69
CA MET A 88 0.95 10.87 -3.00
C MET A 88 1.90 10.95 -1.81
N THR A 89 3.07 11.55 -1.98
CA THR A 89 4.10 11.59 -0.93
C THR A 89 3.81 12.61 0.16
N ALA A 90 2.94 13.59 -0.10
CA ALA A 90 2.63 14.63 0.88
C ALA A 90 2.03 14.06 2.17
N ASP A 91 1.20 13.02 2.06
CA ASP A 91 0.46 12.45 3.19
C ASP A 91 0.86 11.01 3.51
N GLU A 92 1.85 10.46 2.83
CA GLU A 92 2.19 9.05 2.98
C GLU A 92 2.75 8.71 4.36
N ILE A 93 2.45 7.49 4.80
CA ILE A 93 2.94 6.93 6.06
C ILE A 93 3.71 5.65 5.71
N LEU A 94 4.95 5.55 6.17
CA LEU A 94 5.74 4.32 5.98
C LEU A 94 5.13 3.19 6.81
N ILE A 95 4.72 2.13 6.14
CA ILE A 95 4.09 0.96 6.77
C ILE A 95 5.09 -0.18 6.94
N TYR A 96 5.99 -0.38 5.97
CA TYR A 96 6.96 -1.47 5.97
C TYR A 96 8.26 -1.01 5.31
N GLY A 97 9.36 -1.39 5.88
CA GLY A 97 10.69 -1.06 5.35
C GLY A 97 11.48 -0.05 6.21
#